data_5d80ef67354eda261eb5250896355f40
#
_entry.id   5d80ef67354eda261eb5250896355f40
#
_cell.length_a   1.000
_cell.length_b   1.000
_cell.length_c   1.000
_cell.angle_alpha   90.00
_cell.angle_beta   90.00
_cell.angle_gamma   90.00
#
_symmetry.space_group_name_H-M   'P 1'
#
loop_
_entity.id
_entity.type
_entity.pdbx_description
1 polymer ?
#
loop_
_entity_poly.entity_id
_entity_poly.type
_entity_poly.pdbx_seq_one_letter_code
_entity_poly.pdbx_strand_id
1 'polypeptide(L)'
;ISVLKSVFFPKTCAGCGEIINEDDELCDYCHEMLVRCDPLKRCMRCGLKKDDCQCKNQVFAFEMCIAPFVNDGVAKRAMYHFKYRRRMTYGTMLAKQMALCVKNEYRGIKFDGICFVPMHFRKKLSRGFNQTEVMAKIMSDILGVPLINALKCVKFVHSQHELGIKQR
;
A
#
# COMPACT_ATOMS: atom_id res chain seq x y z
N ILE A 1 -21.76 -11.44 21.39
CA ILE A 1 -20.26 -11.34 21.40
C ILE A 1 -19.80 -10.21 20.45
N SER A 2 -20.51 -9.94 19.33
CA SER A 2 -20.14 -8.85 18.39
C SER A 2 -20.33 -7.46 18.97
N VAL A 3 -21.43 -7.20 19.67
CA VAL A 3 -21.76 -5.88 20.24
C VAL A 3 -20.79 -5.44 21.33
N LEU A 4 -20.34 -6.35 22.20
CA LEU A 4 -19.33 -6.06 23.21
C LEU A 4 -17.96 -5.72 22.60
N LYS A 5 -17.61 -6.33 21.46
CA LYS A 5 -16.37 -6.01 20.75
C LYS A 5 -16.35 -4.60 20.18
N SER A 6 -17.45 -4.12 19.61
CA SER A 6 -17.55 -2.77 19.04
C SER A 6 -17.52 -1.68 20.11
N VAL A 7 -18.03 -1.97 21.32
CA VAL A 7 -17.97 -1.01 22.45
C VAL A 7 -16.54 -0.83 22.98
N PHE A 8 -15.78 -1.91 23.14
CA PHE A 8 -14.42 -1.84 23.69
C PHE A 8 -13.32 -1.58 22.63
N PHE A 9 -13.58 -1.96 21.38
CA PHE A 9 -12.65 -1.80 20.26
C PHE A 9 -13.39 -1.26 19.03
N PRO A 10 -13.87 0.01 19.10
CA PRO A 10 -14.60 0.59 17.99
C PRO A 10 -13.70 0.67 16.74
N LYS A 11 -14.31 0.54 15.58
CA LYS A 11 -13.63 0.76 14.31
C LYS A 11 -13.22 2.22 14.19
N THR A 12 -12.01 2.46 13.76
CA THR A 12 -11.46 3.82 13.66
C THR A 12 -11.01 4.14 12.25
N CYS A 13 -11.19 5.40 11.87
CA CYS A 13 -10.78 5.95 10.60
C CYS A 13 -9.28 5.74 10.34
N ALA A 14 -8.91 5.21 9.17
CA ALA A 14 -7.54 4.97 8.78
C ALA A 14 -6.70 6.25 8.65
N GLY A 15 -7.35 7.40 8.46
CA GLY A 15 -6.69 8.68 8.29
C GLY A 15 -6.47 9.47 9.58
N CYS A 16 -7.49 9.63 10.43
CA CYS A 16 -7.42 10.48 11.62
C CYS A 16 -7.55 9.71 12.95
N GLY A 17 -8.07 8.47 12.92
CA GLY A 17 -8.29 7.67 14.12
C GLY A 17 -9.65 7.90 14.80
N GLU A 18 -10.51 8.77 14.26
CA GLU A 18 -11.88 8.95 14.75
C GLU A 18 -12.69 7.66 14.66
N ILE A 19 -13.65 7.49 15.57
CA ILE A 19 -14.59 6.36 15.54
C ILE A 19 -15.49 6.51 14.30
N ILE A 20 -15.65 5.43 13.55
CA ILE A 20 -16.46 5.37 12.33
C ILE A 20 -17.39 4.15 12.39
N ASN A 21 -18.35 4.10 11.47
CA ASN A 21 -19.23 2.94 11.33
C ASN A 21 -18.47 1.67 10.94
N GLU A 22 -19.04 0.51 11.22
CA GLU A 22 -18.44 -0.81 10.95
C GLU A 22 -18.11 -1.03 9.47
N ASP A 23 -18.90 -0.44 8.56
CA ASP A 23 -18.74 -0.60 7.10
C ASP A 23 -17.74 0.39 6.49
N ASP A 24 -17.46 1.51 7.16
CA ASP A 24 -16.57 2.55 6.67
C ASP A 24 -15.10 2.22 6.93
N GLU A 25 -14.20 2.71 6.09
CA GLU A 25 -12.75 2.61 6.26
C GLU A 25 -12.11 3.97 6.58
N LEU A 26 -12.78 5.04 6.20
CA LEU A 26 -12.43 6.44 6.43
C LEU A 26 -13.67 7.21 6.87
N CYS A 27 -13.52 8.25 7.69
CA CYS A 27 -14.57 9.24 7.89
C CYS A 27 -14.70 10.12 6.64
N ASP A 28 -15.83 10.83 6.49
CA ASP A 28 -16.10 11.67 5.32
C ASP A 28 -15.00 12.69 5.07
N TYR A 29 -14.53 13.38 6.12
CA TYR A 29 -13.43 14.32 6.02
C TYR A 29 -12.14 13.69 5.47
N CYS A 30 -11.74 12.51 5.97
CA CYS A 30 -10.55 11.84 5.48
C CYS A 30 -10.73 11.26 4.08
N HIS A 31 -11.96 10.90 3.72
CA HIS A 31 -12.29 10.45 2.36
C HIS A 31 -12.12 11.60 1.35
N GLU A 32 -12.59 12.79 1.67
CA GLU A 32 -12.41 13.99 0.84
C GLU A 32 -10.95 14.44 0.76
N MET A 33 -10.23 14.39 1.87
CA MET A 33 -8.80 14.77 1.94
C MET A 33 -7.83 13.73 1.37
N LEU A 34 -8.33 12.57 0.92
CA LEU A 34 -7.49 11.53 0.33
C LEU A 34 -7.12 11.85 -1.10
N VAL A 35 -5.88 12.25 -1.33
CA VAL A 35 -5.38 12.63 -2.65
C VAL A 35 -5.14 11.39 -3.51
N ARG A 36 -6.00 11.19 -4.52
CA ARG A 36 -5.87 10.12 -5.50
C ARG A 36 -4.83 10.47 -6.57
N CYS A 37 -4.13 9.47 -7.06
CA CYS A 37 -3.27 9.63 -8.23
C CYS A 37 -4.16 9.77 -9.48
N ASP A 38 -4.03 10.91 -10.18
CA ASP A 38 -4.71 11.14 -11.45
C ASP A 38 -3.97 10.41 -12.59
N PRO A 39 -4.59 9.42 -13.26
CA PRO A 39 -3.96 8.69 -14.35
C PRO A 39 -3.48 9.58 -15.50
N LEU A 40 -4.18 10.70 -15.75
CA LEU A 40 -3.84 11.64 -16.83
C LEU A 40 -2.63 12.51 -16.51
N LYS A 41 -2.37 12.75 -15.22
CA LYS A 41 -1.29 13.64 -14.75
C LYS A 41 -0.05 12.89 -14.28
N ARG A 42 -0.04 11.56 -14.29
CA ARG A 42 1.12 10.76 -13.89
C ARG A 42 1.87 10.19 -15.08
N CYS A 43 3.15 9.96 -14.90
CA CYS A 43 3.96 9.15 -15.81
C CYS A 43 3.62 7.67 -15.59
N MET A 44 3.15 6.98 -16.62
CA MET A 44 2.80 5.56 -16.52
C MET A 44 4.03 4.68 -16.22
N ARG A 45 5.22 5.12 -16.60
CA ARG A 45 6.45 4.35 -16.40
C ARG A 45 6.93 4.38 -14.95
N CYS A 46 7.11 5.57 -14.34
CA CYS A 46 7.64 5.69 -12.98
C CYS A 46 6.60 6.01 -11.90
N GLY A 47 5.36 6.31 -12.27
CA GLY A 47 4.28 6.63 -11.34
C GLY A 47 4.33 8.05 -10.75
N LEU A 48 5.37 8.85 -11.02
CA LEU A 48 5.46 10.25 -10.59
C LEU A 48 4.55 11.16 -11.42
N LYS A 49 4.26 12.36 -10.93
CA LYS A 49 3.62 13.38 -11.76
C LYS A 49 4.45 13.63 -13.03
N LYS A 50 3.79 13.93 -14.14
CA LYS A 50 4.48 14.15 -15.43
C LYS A 50 5.54 15.25 -15.35
N ASP A 51 5.27 16.31 -14.59
CA ASP A 51 6.18 17.43 -14.39
C ASP A 51 7.42 17.06 -13.56
N ASP A 52 7.29 16.09 -12.66
CA ASP A 52 8.37 15.58 -11.79
C ASP A 52 9.09 14.37 -12.40
N CYS A 53 8.67 13.93 -13.59
CA CYS A 53 9.16 12.72 -14.22
C CYS A 53 10.57 12.91 -14.77
N GLN A 54 11.50 12.05 -14.36
CA GLN A 54 12.89 12.02 -14.82
C GLN A 54 13.24 10.75 -15.64
N CYS A 55 12.23 10.11 -16.26
CA CYS A 55 12.41 8.84 -16.96
C CYS A 55 13.17 8.92 -18.28
N LYS A 56 13.41 10.11 -18.83
CA LYS A 56 13.91 10.30 -20.22
C LYS A 56 15.17 9.49 -20.54
N ASN A 57 16.02 9.23 -19.54
CA ASN A 57 17.30 8.55 -19.71
C ASN A 57 17.46 7.33 -18.82
N GLN A 58 16.36 6.79 -18.25
CA GLN A 58 16.44 5.63 -17.36
C GLN A 58 15.82 4.40 -18.02
N VAL A 59 16.52 3.28 -17.94
CA VAL A 59 16.01 1.96 -18.32
C VAL A 59 15.44 1.30 -17.06
N PHE A 60 14.17 0.96 -17.08
CA PHE A 60 13.51 0.22 -16.01
C PHE A 60 13.33 -1.23 -16.42
N ALA A 61 13.48 -2.13 -15.45
CA ALA A 61 13.21 -3.55 -15.64
C ALA A 61 11.70 -3.89 -15.59
N PHE A 62 10.85 -2.89 -15.41
CA PHE A 62 9.39 -3.00 -15.38
C PHE A 62 8.76 -2.06 -16.42
N GLU A 63 7.58 -2.42 -16.90
CA GLU A 63 6.89 -1.65 -17.94
C GLU A 63 6.15 -0.45 -17.37
N MET A 64 5.47 -0.61 -16.23
CA MET A 64 4.58 0.40 -15.68
C MET A 64 4.57 0.39 -14.16
N CYS A 65 4.46 1.58 -13.56
CA CYS A 65 4.28 1.77 -12.12
C CYS A 65 2.99 2.55 -11.87
N ILE A 66 2.10 1.99 -11.07
CA ILE A 66 0.84 2.62 -10.70
C ILE A 66 0.68 2.70 -9.18
N ALA A 67 -0.06 3.69 -8.72
CA ALA A 67 -0.43 3.83 -7.33
C ALA A 67 -1.84 4.45 -7.23
N PRO A 68 -2.69 4.03 -6.28
CA PRO A 68 -4.02 4.61 -6.11
C PRO A 68 -3.96 6.01 -5.49
N PHE A 69 -2.95 6.28 -4.65
CA PHE A 69 -2.86 7.52 -3.86
C PHE A 69 -1.47 8.15 -3.92
N VAL A 70 -1.47 9.46 -3.77
CA VAL A 70 -0.25 10.20 -3.45
C VAL A 70 0.17 9.85 -2.01
N ASN A 71 1.46 9.59 -1.80
CA ASN A 71 1.99 9.24 -0.47
C ASN A 71 2.12 10.47 0.42
N ASP A 72 1.00 11.10 0.72
CA ASP A 72 0.89 12.28 1.57
C ASP A 72 -0.41 12.22 2.41
N GLY A 73 -0.56 13.15 3.35
CA GLY A 73 -1.77 13.35 4.14
C GLY A 73 -2.34 12.05 4.73
N VAL A 74 -3.58 11.72 4.33
CA VAL A 74 -4.34 10.57 4.81
C VAL A 74 -3.66 9.24 4.45
N ALA A 75 -3.21 9.08 3.20
CA ALA A 75 -2.57 7.84 2.75
C ALA A 75 -1.27 7.55 3.51
N LYS A 76 -0.46 8.58 3.76
CA LYS A 76 0.78 8.47 4.52
C LYS A 76 0.52 8.08 5.98
N ARG A 77 -0.49 8.69 6.64
CA ARG A 77 -0.89 8.34 8.00
C ARG A 77 -1.40 6.90 8.08
N ALA A 78 -2.29 6.49 7.19
CA ALA A 78 -2.81 5.12 7.13
C ALA A 78 -1.67 4.09 6.98
N MET A 79 -0.72 4.36 6.08
CA MET A 79 0.45 3.49 5.89
C MET A 79 1.35 3.47 7.14
N TYR A 80 1.53 4.60 7.83
CA TYR A 80 2.30 4.68 9.08
C TYR A 80 1.65 3.83 10.19
N HIS A 81 0.35 3.98 10.41
CA HIS A 81 -0.40 3.21 11.41
C HIS A 81 -0.38 1.71 11.10
N PHE A 82 -0.52 1.34 9.85
CA PHE A 82 -0.38 -0.05 9.42
C PHE A 82 1.02 -0.60 9.74
N LYS A 83 2.09 0.13 9.37
CA LYS A 83 3.47 -0.31 9.55
C LYS A 83 3.91 -0.40 11.03
N TYR A 84 3.52 0.57 11.84
CA TYR A 84 4.12 0.77 13.16
C TYR A 84 3.14 0.58 14.32
N ARG A 85 1.83 0.67 14.07
CA ARG A 85 0.78 0.48 15.07
C ARG A 85 0.00 -0.83 14.89
N ARG A 86 0.41 -1.67 13.94
CA ARG A 86 -0.21 -2.97 13.63
C ARG A 86 -1.72 -2.88 13.34
N ARG A 87 -2.18 -1.75 12.83
CA ARG A 87 -3.59 -1.55 12.46
C ARG A 87 -3.88 -2.22 11.12
N MET A 88 -4.24 -3.51 11.17
CA MET A 88 -4.43 -4.37 10.00
C MET A 88 -5.55 -3.88 9.08
N THR A 89 -6.61 -3.29 9.64
CA THR A 89 -7.74 -2.70 8.88
C THR A 89 -7.26 -1.66 7.87
N TYR A 90 -6.24 -0.88 8.21
CA TYR A 90 -5.68 0.14 7.30
C TYR A 90 -4.91 -0.48 6.14
N GLY A 91 -4.19 -1.59 6.40
CA GLY A 91 -3.56 -2.38 5.35
C GLY A 91 -4.57 -3.00 4.40
N THR A 92 -5.70 -3.47 4.94
CA THR A 92 -6.81 -4.01 4.15
C THR A 92 -7.43 -2.95 3.24
N MET A 93 -7.69 -1.76 3.76
CA MET A 93 -8.19 -0.62 2.96
C MET A 93 -7.24 -0.29 1.80
N LEU A 94 -5.96 -0.12 2.11
CA LEU A 94 -4.94 0.20 1.10
C LEU A 94 -4.85 -0.89 0.02
N ALA A 95 -4.87 -2.16 0.42
CA ALA A 95 -4.81 -3.29 -0.52
C ALA A 95 -6.04 -3.38 -1.44
N LYS A 96 -7.24 -3.13 -0.91
CA LYS A 96 -8.47 -3.04 -1.71
C LYS A 96 -8.37 -1.94 -2.77
N GLN A 97 -7.90 -0.76 -2.39
CA GLN A 97 -7.74 0.35 -3.31
C GLN A 97 -6.64 0.08 -4.37
N MET A 98 -5.56 -0.60 -3.99
CA MET A 98 -4.56 -1.07 -4.96
C MET A 98 -5.14 -2.08 -5.93
N ALA A 99 -5.92 -3.05 -5.47
CA ALA A 99 -6.58 -4.01 -6.35
C ALA A 99 -7.55 -3.36 -7.34
N LEU A 100 -8.33 -2.37 -6.88
CA LEU A 100 -9.19 -1.57 -7.76
C LEU A 100 -8.38 -0.78 -8.79
N CYS A 101 -7.27 -0.18 -8.38
CA CYS A 101 -6.36 0.52 -9.27
C CYS A 101 -5.84 -0.42 -10.37
N VAL A 102 -5.42 -1.64 -10.00
CA VAL A 102 -4.98 -2.66 -10.96
C VAL A 102 -6.09 -3.03 -11.93
N LYS A 103 -7.31 -3.30 -11.47
CA LYS A 103 -8.46 -3.63 -12.33
C LYS A 103 -8.77 -2.53 -13.34
N ASN A 104 -8.61 -1.27 -12.95
CA ASN A 104 -8.92 -0.12 -13.79
C ASN A 104 -7.83 0.19 -14.81
N GLU A 105 -6.56 0.09 -14.40
CA GLU A 105 -5.42 0.54 -15.20
C GLU A 105 -4.84 -0.57 -16.10
N TYR A 106 -4.99 -1.83 -15.71
CA TYR A 106 -4.47 -2.99 -16.45
C TYR A 106 -5.61 -3.82 -17.09
N ARG A 107 -6.61 -3.14 -17.66
CA ARG A 107 -7.74 -3.80 -18.31
C ARG A 107 -7.26 -4.70 -19.44
N GLY A 108 -7.69 -5.97 -19.42
CA GLY A 108 -7.34 -6.95 -20.43
C GLY A 108 -5.97 -7.59 -20.27
N ILE A 109 -5.16 -7.17 -19.32
CA ILE A 109 -3.87 -7.81 -19.02
C ILE A 109 -4.12 -8.99 -18.08
N LYS A 110 -3.62 -10.17 -18.45
CA LYS A 110 -3.58 -11.35 -17.59
C LYS A 110 -2.26 -11.37 -16.85
N PHE A 111 -2.35 -11.48 -15.52
CA PHE A 111 -1.18 -11.64 -14.66
C PHE A 111 -0.99 -13.11 -14.29
N ASP A 112 0.24 -13.61 -14.38
CA ASP A 112 0.61 -14.97 -13.96
C ASP A 112 0.67 -15.09 -12.45
N GLY A 113 0.94 -13.98 -11.75
CA GLY A 113 1.01 -13.95 -10.30
C GLY A 113 1.26 -12.58 -9.71
N ILE A 114 1.06 -12.49 -8.40
CA ILE A 114 1.40 -11.32 -7.60
C ILE A 114 2.61 -11.67 -6.75
N CYS A 115 3.67 -10.86 -6.85
CA CYS A 115 4.84 -10.97 -6.00
C CYS A 115 4.92 -9.77 -5.05
N PHE A 116 5.45 -9.98 -3.86
CA PHE A 116 5.65 -8.91 -2.88
C PHE A 116 7.13 -8.67 -2.58
N VAL A 117 7.46 -7.46 -2.16
CA VAL A 117 8.81 -7.13 -1.70
C VAL A 117 9.06 -7.81 -0.35
N PRO A 118 10.04 -8.71 -0.25
CA PRO A 118 10.31 -9.43 0.98
C PRO A 118 10.95 -8.52 2.03
N MET A 119 10.72 -8.88 3.29
CA MET A 119 11.33 -8.21 4.43
C MET A 119 12.36 -9.12 5.08
N HIS A 120 13.50 -8.56 5.51
CA HIS A 120 14.50 -9.34 6.25
C HIS A 120 13.90 -9.87 7.56
N PHE A 121 14.22 -11.11 7.93
CA PHE A 121 13.60 -11.81 9.06
C PHE A 121 13.69 -11.04 10.39
N ARG A 122 14.81 -10.35 10.68
CA ARG A 122 14.96 -9.53 11.88
C ARG A 122 13.92 -8.40 11.95
N LYS A 123 13.63 -7.75 10.81
CA LYS A 123 12.58 -6.73 10.73
C LYS A 123 11.18 -7.35 10.85
N LYS A 124 10.99 -8.55 10.28
CA LYS A 124 9.71 -9.27 10.40
C LYS A 124 9.45 -9.67 11.85
N LEU A 125 10.47 -10.13 12.60
CA LEU A 125 10.35 -10.42 14.02
C LEU A 125 10.00 -9.18 14.85
N SER A 126 10.71 -8.07 14.67
CA SER A 126 10.44 -6.81 15.38
C SER A 126 9.04 -6.25 15.08
N ARG A 127 8.61 -6.28 13.83
CA ARG A 127 7.32 -5.73 13.37
C ARG A 127 6.15 -6.70 13.57
N GLY A 128 6.41 -8.00 13.55
CA GLY A 128 5.44 -9.09 13.64
C GLY A 128 4.90 -9.56 12.27
N PHE A 129 5.03 -8.75 11.21
CA PHE A 129 4.53 -9.09 9.86
C PHE A 129 5.27 -8.32 8.75
N ASN A 130 5.13 -8.80 7.51
CA ASN A 130 5.54 -8.06 6.32
C ASN A 130 4.31 -7.38 5.69
N GLN A 131 4.30 -6.05 5.60
CA GLN A 131 3.17 -5.29 5.08
C GLN A 131 2.85 -5.64 3.63
N THR A 132 3.89 -5.74 2.79
CA THR A 132 3.72 -6.02 1.36
C THR A 132 3.18 -7.43 1.14
N GLU A 133 3.55 -8.40 1.99
CA GLU A 133 3.01 -9.75 1.98
C GLU A 133 1.51 -9.76 2.31
N VAL A 134 1.11 -9.04 3.38
CA VAL A 134 -0.30 -8.92 3.79
C VAL A 134 -1.14 -8.28 2.69
N MET A 135 -0.67 -7.17 2.13
CA MET A 135 -1.38 -6.47 1.06
C MET A 135 -1.47 -7.32 -0.20
N ALA A 136 -0.38 -7.98 -0.60
CA ALA A 136 -0.35 -8.84 -1.78
C ALA A 136 -1.31 -10.04 -1.65
N LYS A 137 -1.44 -10.62 -0.45
CA LYS A 137 -2.41 -11.69 -0.18
C LYS A 137 -3.84 -11.21 -0.40
N ILE A 138 -4.21 -10.06 0.17
CA ILE A 138 -5.54 -9.47 0.00
C ILE A 138 -5.80 -9.15 -1.49
N MET A 139 -4.81 -8.61 -2.18
CA MET A 139 -4.91 -8.34 -3.62
C MET A 139 -5.08 -9.61 -4.44
N SER A 140 -4.35 -10.69 -4.09
CA SER A 140 -4.47 -12.01 -4.70
C SER A 140 -5.90 -12.53 -4.60
N ASP A 141 -6.51 -12.46 -3.41
CA ASP A 141 -7.89 -12.89 -3.18
C ASP A 141 -8.90 -12.06 -4.00
N ILE A 142 -8.71 -10.72 -4.08
CA ILE A 142 -9.63 -9.81 -4.80
C ILE A 142 -9.49 -9.93 -6.34
N LEU A 143 -8.27 -10.16 -6.82
CA LEU A 143 -7.97 -10.20 -8.25
C LEU A 143 -8.09 -11.60 -8.84
N GLY A 144 -8.14 -12.63 -8.02
CA GLY A 144 -8.12 -14.03 -8.46
C GLY A 144 -6.78 -14.43 -9.10
N VAL A 145 -5.67 -13.78 -8.67
CA VAL A 145 -4.33 -13.99 -9.22
C VAL A 145 -3.46 -14.64 -8.15
N PRO A 146 -2.71 -15.72 -8.45
CA PRO A 146 -1.95 -16.45 -7.44
C PRO A 146 -0.84 -15.61 -6.80
N LEU A 147 -0.65 -15.76 -5.48
CA LEU A 147 0.47 -15.16 -4.76
C LEU A 147 1.72 -16.00 -4.97
N ILE A 148 2.79 -15.39 -5.48
CA ILE A 148 4.05 -16.05 -5.78
C ILE A 148 5.16 -15.51 -4.87
N ASN A 149 5.84 -16.39 -4.15
CA ASN A 149 7.00 -16.02 -3.34
C ASN A 149 8.31 -16.11 -4.15
N ALA A 150 8.45 -15.22 -5.13
CA ALA A 150 9.56 -15.23 -6.09
C ALA A 150 10.82 -14.53 -5.58
N LEU A 151 10.76 -13.76 -4.49
CA LEU A 151 11.86 -12.93 -4.00
C LEU A 151 12.26 -13.28 -2.56
N LYS A 152 13.55 -13.16 -2.27
CA LYS A 152 14.11 -13.36 -0.92
C LYS A 152 14.97 -12.18 -0.50
N CYS A 153 14.76 -11.66 0.71
CA CYS A 153 15.64 -10.64 1.30
C CYS A 153 16.84 -11.31 1.97
N VAL A 154 18.01 -11.25 1.33
CA VAL A 154 19.23 -11.92 1.80
C VAL A 154 20.10 -11.05 2.69
N LYS A 155 20.02 -9.72 2.60
CA LYS A 155 20.84 -8.80 3.38
C LYS A 155 19.96 -7.96 4.32
N PHE A 156 20.44 -7.80 5.57
CA PHE A 156 19.83 -6.84 6.48
C PHE A 156 20.30 -5.43 6.10
N VAL A 157 19.35 -4.54 5.83
CA VAL A 157 19.60 -3.13 5.58
C VAL A 157 18.86 -2.32 6.64
N HIS A 158 19.52 -1.33 7.22
CA HIS A 158 18.89 -0.38 8.14
C HIS A 158 17.70 0.34 7.48
N SER A 159 16.89 1.03 8.27
CA SER A 159 15.75 1.76 7.75
C SER A 159 16.21 2.80 6.73
N GLN A 160 15.61 2.80 5.53
CA GLN A 160 15.92 3.79 4.49
C GLN A 160 15.61 5.23 4.91
N HIS A 161 14.78 5.42 5.94
CA HIS A 161 14.51 6.75 6.50
C HIS A 161 15.71 7.34 7.24
N GLU A 162 16.62 6.49 7.71
CA GLU A 162 17.84 6.87 8.44
C GLU A 162 19.02 7.11 7.48
N LEU A 163 18.86 6.74 6.20
CA LEU A 163 19.89 6.89 5.18
C LEU A 163 19.69 8.18 4.38
N GLY A 164 20.78 8.92 4.15
CA GLY A 164 20.81 10.06 3.22
C GLY A 164 20.55 9.63 1.77
N ILE A 165 20.19 10.58 0.90
CA ILE A 165 19.85 10.32 -0.52
C ILE A 165 20.96 9.55 -1.24
N LYS A 166 22.24 9.82 -0.91
CA LYS A 166 23.41 9.14 -1.52
C LYS A 166 23.64 7.71 -1.01
N GLN A 167 22.96 7.31 0.08
CA GLN A 167 23.14 5.99 0.70
C GLN A 167 21.95 5.05 0.41
N ARG A 168 20.93 5.52 -0.28
CA ARG A 168 19.76 4.76 -0.71
C ARG A 168 20.00 4.12 -2.08
#